data_bcde5d63d93dc15dd3405dbb6bf6ce80
#
_entry.id   bcde5d63d93dc15dd3405dbb6bf6ce80
#
_cell.length_a   1.000
_cell.length_b   1.000
_cell.length_c   1.000
_cell.angle_alpha   90.00
_cell.angle_beta   90.00
_cell.angle_gamma   90.00
#
_symmetry.space_group_name_H-M   'P 1'
#
loop_
_entity.id
_entity.type
_entity.pdbx_description
1 polymer ?
#
loop_
_entity_poly.entity_id
_entity_poly.type
_entity_poly.pdbx_seq_one_letter_code
_entity_poly.pdbx_strand_id
1 'polypeptide(L)'
;YFEIKDSWLWIKNIWIPDKATTSEIQSYSSYISSTGDKGVLEEDYNNVMGKLQAQEKSVNGYYILPILVVAITFLSQWISKKLSTPKDSNGNKIQQPGTGKFLMILMPFMMLLFTLNSSAIFSIYIIVNSIMSTILSPIITIICNKIEDKRERKTVEIAKPDYMR
;
A
#
# COMPACT_ATOMS: atom_id res chain seq x y z
N TYR A 1 2.47 -27.18 7.52
CA TYR A 1 1.91 -26.27 6.49
C TYR A 1 0.41 -25.98 6.73
N PHE A 2 -0.31 -26.82 7.45
CA PHE A 2 -1.76 -26.69 7.67
C PHE A 2 -2.17 -26.01 8.97
N GLU A 3 -1.25 -25.77 9.88
CA GLU A 3 -1.56 -25.20 11.19
C GLU A 3 -1.56 -23.66 11.23
N ILE A 4 -1.05 -23.00 10.18
CA ILE A 4 -0.98 -21.54 10.16
C ILE A 4 -2.09 -20.98 9.26
N LYS A 5 -3.34 -21.10 9.71
CA LYS A 5 -4.48 -20.39 9.11
C LYS A 5 -4.84 -19.21 10.00
N ASP A 6 -4.09 -18.15 9.89
CA ASP A 6 -4.46 -16.91 10.55
C ASP A 6 -5.53 -16.20 9.73
N SER A 7 -6.71 -16.02 10.31
CA SER A 7 -7.83 -15.31 9.69
C SER A 7 -7.88 -13.85 10.14
N TRP A 8 -8.30 -12.98 9.24
CA TRP A 8 -8.49 -11.57 9.55
C TRP A 8 -9.74 -11.02 8.86
N LEU A 9 -10.72 -10.56 9.63
CA LEU A 9 -12.03 -10.10 9.13
C LEU A 9 -12.69 -11.16 8.21
N TRP A 10 -12.79 -10.86 6.90
CA TRP A 10 -13.36 -11.77 5.89
C TRP A 10 -12.33 -12.68 5.26
N ILE A 11 -11.03 -12.46 5.49
CA ILE A 11 -9.94 -13.28 4.95
C ILE A 11 -9.76 -14.51 5.82
N LYS A 12 -9.81 -15.69 5.20
CA LYS A 12 -9.66 -16.97 5.89
C LYS A 12 -8.20 -17.30 6.17
N ASN A 13 -7.30 -16.88 5.29
CA ASN A 13 -5.88 -17.07 5.42
C ASN A 13 -5.14 -15.83 4.90
N ILE A 14 -4.46 -15.10 5.80
CA ILE A 14 -3.73 -13.87 5.47
C ILE A 14 -2.45 -14.11 4.67
N TRP A 15 -1.96 -15.35 4.65
CA TRP A 15 -0.73 -15.69 3.94
C TRP A 15 -0.92 -15.86 2.44
N ILE A 16 -2.18 -16.02 2.00
CA ILE A 16 -2.54 -16.16 0.59
C ILE A 16 -3.21 -14.88 0.07
N PRO A 17 -3.21 -14.65 -1.27
CA PRO A 17 -3.86 -13.48 -1.86
C PRO A 17 -5.35 -13.42 -1.56
N ASP A 18 -5.90 -12.20 -1.47
CA ASP A 18 -7.33 -11.93 -1.41
C ASP A 18 -7.97 -12.15 -2.79
N LYS A 19 -8.27 -13.40 -3.11
CA LYS A 19 -8.86 -13.80 -4.39
C LYS A 19 -10.13 -14.62 -4.17
N ALA A 20 -11.10 -14.45 -5.08
CA ALA A 20 -12.31 -15.24 -5.09
C ALA A 20 -12.08 -16.69 -5.56
N THR A 21 -10.99 -16.93 -6.27
CA THR A 21 -10.60 -18.25 -6.76
C THR A 21 -9.11 -18.43 -6.50
N THR A 22 -8.77 -19.21 -5.50
CA THR A 22 -7.38 -19.59 -5.28
C THR A 22 -7.27 -21.09 -5.17
N SER A 23 -6.60 -21.68 -6.14
CA SER A 23 -5.83 -22.90 -5.89
C SER A 23 -4.39 -22.42 -5.74
N GLU A 24 -3.87 -22.40 -4.54
CA GLU A 24 -2.45 -22.09 -4.29
C GLU A 24 -1.56 -23.30 -4.51
N ILE A 25 -2.18 -24.44 -4.64
CA ILE A 25 -1.48 -25.67 -4.94
C ILE A 25 -1.12 -25.62 -6.41
N GLN A 26 0.17 -25.46 -6.65
CA GLN A 26 0.73 -25.45 -7.99
C GLN A 26 0.34 -26.74 -8.72
N SER A 27 0.17 -26.66 -10.03
CA SER A 27 0.07 -27.87 -10.85
C SER A 27 1.42 -28.63 -10.80
N TYR A 28 1.40 -29.92 -11.03
CA TYR A 28 2.62 -30.72 -11.10
C TYR A 28 3.65 -30.14 -12.05
N SER A 29 3.23 -29.70 -13.24
CA SER A 29 4.11 -29.05 -14.20
C SER A 29 4.75 -27.76 -13.69
N SER A 30 4.01 -26.93 -12.96
CA SER A 30 4.52 -25.72 -12.32
C SER A 30 5.48 -26.03 -11.16
N TYR A 31 5.19 -27.09 -10.39
CA TYR A 31 6.06 -27.58 -9.33
C TYR A 31 7.41 -28.00 -9.88
N ILE A 32 7.41 -28.87 -10.90
CA ILE A 32 8.66 -29.34 -11.55
C ILE A 32 9.44 -28.19 -12.17
N SER A 33 8.77 -27.23 -12.81
CA SER A 33 9.45 -26.07 -13.43
C SER A 33 10.08 -25.15 -12.39
N SER A 34 9.50 -25.03 -11.20
CA SER A 34 9.99 -24.15 -10.14
C SER A 34 11.07 -24.79 -9.26
N THR A 35 10.97 -26.08 -8.99
CA THR A 35 11.91 -26.82 -8.12
C THR A 35 13.01 -27.55 -8.87
N GLY A 36 12.78 -27.88 -10.14
CA GLY A 36 13.67 -28.76 -10.92
C GLY A 36 13.71 -30.23 -10.44
N ASP A 37 12.91 -30.57 -9.42
CA ASP A 37 12.90 -31.89 -8.82
C ASP A 37 12.08 -32.87 -9.66
N LYS A 38 12.78 -33.79 -10.33
CA LYS A 38 12.18 -34.85 -11.14
C LYS A 38 11.99 -36.17 -10.35
N GLY A 39 12.28 -36.16 -9.07
CA GLY A 39 12.19 -37.37 -8.21
C GLY A 39 10.77 -37.66 -7.72
N VAL A 40 9.86 -36.68 -7.80
CA VAL A 40 8.47 -36.85 -7.40
C VAL A 40 7.64 -37.30 -8.59
N LEU A 41 6.98 -38.44 -8.48
CA LEU A 41 6.06 -38.94 -9.51
C LEU A 41 4.79 -38.08 -9.54
N GLU A 42 4.24 -37.85 -10.72
CA GLU A 42 3.02 -37.06 -10.91
C GLU A 42 1.83 -37.66 -10.15
N GLU A 43 1.75 -38.99 -10.08
CA GLU A 43 0.70 -39.69 -9.34
C GLU A 43 0.79 -39.43 -7.84
N ASP A 44 1.97 -39.51 -7.24
CA ASP A 44 2.19 -39.21 -5.82
C ASP A 44 1.91 -37.74 -5.50
N TYR A 45 2.36 -36.84 -6.37
CA TYR A 45 2.07 -35.42 -6.27
C TYR A 45 0.57 -35.15 -6.26
N ASN A 46 -0.16 -35.71 -7.23
CA ASN A 46 -1.60 -35.51 -7.37
C ASN A 46 -2.39 -36.19 -6.23
N ASN A 47 -1.93 -37.31 -5.70
CA ASN A 47 -2.56 -37.96 -4.55
C ASN A 47 -2.48 -37.11 -3.28
N VAL A 48 -1.35 -36.47 -3.03
CA VAL A 48 -1.17 -35.58 -1.87
C VAL A 48 -1.84 -34.23 -2.13
N MET A 49 -1.50 -33.58 -3.23
CA MET A 49 -1.96 -32.23 -3.53
C MET A 49 -3.43 -32.16 -3.94
N GLY A 50 -3.98 -33.21 -4.56
CA GLY A 50 -5.40 -33.29 -4.88
C GLY A 50 -6.29 -33.31 -3.64
N LYS A 51 -5.87 -33.98 -2.57
CA LYS A 51 -6.57 -33.94 -1.28
C LYS A 51 -6.52 -32.54 -0.65
N LEU A 52 -5.40 -31.85 -0.80
CA LEU A 52 -5.19 -30.48 -0.33
C LEU A 52 -6.03 -29.48 -1.13
N GLN A 53 -6.06 -29.61 -2.45
CA GLN A 53 -6.90 -28.79 -3.33
C GLN A 53 -8.39 -28.91 -3.01
N ALA A 54 -8.85 -30.11 -2.67
CA ALA A 54 -10.25 -30.33 -2.28
C ALA A 54 -10.61 -29.58 -0.97
N GLN A 55 -9.66 -29.44 -0.07
CA GLN A 55 -9.84 -28.68 1.17
C GLN A 55 -9.71 -27.16 0.98
N GLU A 56 -8.90 -26.73 0.02
CA GLU A 56 -8.62 -25.30 -0.25
C GLU A 56 -9.51 -24.63 -1.30
N LYS A 57 -10.49 -25.29 -1.88
CA LYS A 57 -11.47 -24.68 -2.79
C LYS A 57 -12.32 -23.57 -2.15
N SER A 58 -11.97 -23.15 -0.93
CA SER A 58 -12.67 -22.07 -0.27
C SER A 58 -12.12 -20.73 -0.71
N VAL A 59 -13.02 -19.88 -1.21
CA VAL A 59 -12.76 -18.46 -1.45
C VAL A 59 -12.02 -17.83 -0.26
N ASN A 60 -10.84 -17.26 -0.48
CA ASN A 60 -10.08 -16.59 0.58
C ASN A 60 -10.54 -15.15 0.78
N GLY A 61 -11.09 -14.53 -0.25
CA GLY A 61 -11.60 -13.16 -0.20
C GLY A 61 -12.29 -12.78 -1.50
N TYR A 62 -12.56 -11.49 -1.68
CA TYR A 62 -13.34 -10.95 -2.80
C TYR A 62 -12.64 -9.78 -3.49
N TYR A 63 -11.31 -9.74 -3.50
CA TYR A 63 -10.49 -8.63 -4.01
C TYR A 63 -10.72 -7.30 -3.26
N ILE A 64 -11.29 -7.36 -2.07
CA ILE A 64 -11.62 -6.16 -1.28
C ILE A 64 -10.35 -5.46 -0.81
N LEU A 65 -9.35 -6.22 -0.32
CA LEU A 65 -8.09 -5.64 0.14
C LEU A 65 -7.33 -4.91 -0.98
N PRO A 66 -7.12 -5.48 -2.18
CA PRO A 66 -6.51 -4.77 -3.31
C PRO A 66 -7.25 -3.48 -3.68
N ILE A 67 -8.59 -3.50 -3.70
CA ILE A 67 -9.41 -2.32 -3.97
C ILE A 67 -9.23 -1.27 -2.87
N LEU A 68 -9.23 -1.68 -1.60
CA LEU A 68 -8.99 -0.78 -0.47
C LEU A 68 -7.58 -0.15 -0.52
N VAL A 69 -6.57 -0.92 -0.88
CA VAL A 69 -5.20 -0.39 -1.07
C VAL A 69 -5.20 0.74 -2.08
N VAL A 70 -5.83 0.54 -3.23
CA VAL A 70 -5.91 1.58 -4.28
C VAL A 70 -6.66 2.81 -3.78
N ALA A 71 -7.81 2.63 -3.16
CA ALA A 71 -8.64 3.73 -2.66
C ALA A 71 -7.88 4.56 -1.61
N ILE A 72 -7.24 3.89 -0.64
CA ILE A 72 -6.50 4.57 0.42
C ILE A 72 -5.23 5.24 -0.12
N THR A 73 -4.51 4.58 -1.03
CA THR A 73 -3.32 5.15 -1.66
C THR A 73 -3.67 6.39 -2.49
N PHE A 74 -4.76 6.34 -3.23
CA PHE A 74 -5.26 7.49 -3.99
C PHE A 74 -5.66 8.65 -3.07
N LEU A 75 -6.39 8.35 -1.99
CA LEU A 75 -6.79 9.33 -0.98
C LEU A 75 -5.58 9.98 -0.31
N SER A 76 -4.59 9.18 0.09
CA SER A 76 -3.32 9.66 0.65
C SER A 76 -2.61 10.64 -0.28
N GLN A 77 -2.49 10.29 -1.56
CA GLN A 77 -1.85 11.15 -2.56
C GLN A 77 -2.63 12.44 -2.78
N TRP A 78 -3.96 12.37 -2.81
CA TRP A 78 -4.82 13.53 -2.96
C TRP A 78 -4.68 14.51 -1.79
N ILE A 79 -4.68 13.99 -0.55
CA ILE A 79 -4.48 14.77 0.67
C ILE A 79 -3.08 15.39 0.67
N SER A 80 -2.05 14.60 0.40
CA SER A 80 -0.67 15.08 0.35
C SER A 80 -0.49 16.20 -0.69
N LYS A 81 -1.09 16.05 -1.87
CA LYS A 81 -1.06 17.08 -2.91
C LYS A 81 -1.74 18.36 -2.44
N LYS A 82 -2.87 18.27 -1.76
CA LYS A 82 -3.62 19.43 -1.28
C LYS A 82 -2.85 20.21 -0.20
N LEU A 83 -2.11 19.51 0.64
CA LEU A 83 -1.35 20.07 1.76
C LEU A 83 0.05 20.58 1.33
N SER A 84 0.70 19.85 0.44
CA SER A 84 2.10 20.09 0.05
C SER A 84 2.25 20.86 -1.28
N THR A 85 1.20 21.51 -1.79
CA THR A 85 1.34 22.33 -3.00
C THR A 85 2.12 23.59 -2.63
N PRO A 86 3.38 23.75 -3.08
CA PRO A 86 4.16 24.93 -2.79
C PRO A 86 3.47 26.14 -3.41
N LYS A 87 3.47 27.25 -2.66
CA LYS A 87 3.00 28.55 -3.15
C LYS A 87 4.21 29.35 -3.62
N ASP A 88 4.06 30.03 -4.73
CA ASP A 88 5.03 31.02 -5.20
C ASP A 88 5.06 32.21 -4.23
N SER A 89 6.13 33.04 -4.28
CA SER A 89 6.28 34.27 -3.51
C SER A 89 5.08 35.20 -3.60
N ASN A 90 4.27 35.08 -4.65
CA ASN A 90 3.02 35.80 -4.89
C ASN A 90 1.76 35.08 -4.34
N GLY A 91 1.91 33.98 -3.60
CA GLY A 91 0.79 33.23 -3.04
C GLY A 91 0.06 32.30 -4.03
N ASN A 92 0.48 32.25 -5.29
CA ASN A 92 -0.11 31.41 -6.31
C ASN A 92 0.40 29.97 -6.19
N LYS A 93 -0.50 28.98 -6.36
CA LYS A 93 -0.12 27.57 -6.36
C LYS A 93 0.76 27.25 -7.58
N ILE A 94 1.97 26.76 -7.33
CA ILE A 94 2.84 26.27 -8.40
C ILE A 94 2.20 25.04 -9.01
N GLN A 95 1.87 25.10 -10.30
CA GLN A 95 1.33 23.92 -11.01
C GLN A 95 2.45 22.91 -11.19
N GLN A 96 2.23 21.69 -10.64
CA GLN A 96 3.11 20.58 -10.93
C GLN A 96 3.10 20.24 -12.44
N PRO A 97 4.27 19.97 -13.02
CA PRO A 97 4.38 19.52 -14.41
C PRO A 97 3.44 18.32 -14.68
N GLY A 98 3.01 18.15 -15.93
CA GLY A 98 2.07 17.09 -16.33
C GLY A 98 2.49 15.67 -15.92
N THR A 99 3.80 15.43 -15.80
CA THR A 99 4.40 14.20 -15.27
C THR A 99 3.90 13.84 -13.86
N GLY A 100 3.68 14.84 -13.00
CA GLY A 100 3.18 14.58 -11.64
C GLY A 100 1.73 14.08 -11.60
N LYS A 101 0.89 14.49 -12.56
CA LYS A 101 -0.49 13.99 -12.68
C LYS A 101 -0.50 12.54 -13.18
N PHE A 102 0.36 12.20 -14.12
CA PHE A 102 0.50 10.84 -14.63
C PHE A 102 0.97 9.87 -13.54
N LEU A 103 2.00 10.23 -12.79
CA LEU A 103 2.50 9.42 -11.66
C LEU A 103 1.44 9.22 -10.58
N MET A 104 0.60 10.21 -10.33
CA MET A 104 -0.48 10.12 -9.34
C MET A 104 -1.53 9.05 -9.69
N ILE A 105 -1.73 8.75 -10.97
CA ILE A 105 -2.64 7.68 -11.43
C ILE A 105 -1.88 6.37 -11.56
N LEU A 106 -0.67 6.42 -12.08
CA LEU A 106 0.15 5.22 -12.33
C LEU A 106 0.51 4.48 -11.05
N MET A 107 0.88 5.20 -9.98
CA MET A 107 1.28 4.60 -8.70
C MET A 107 0.19 3.71 -8.07
N PRO A 108 -1.06 4.18 -7.86
CA PRO A 108 -2.13 3.32 -7.35
C PRO A 108 -2.43 2.13 -8.26
N PHE A 109 -2.32 2.30 -9.59
CA PHE A 109 -2.53 1.22 -10.54
C PHE A 109 -1.44 0.14 -10.43
N MET A 110 -0.18 0.54 -10.32
CA MET A 110 0.92 -0.40 -10.07
C MET A 110 0.73 -1.14 -8.73
N MET A 111 0.30 -0.43 -7.69
CA MET A 111 0.00 -1.05 -6.39
C MET A 111 -1.13 -2.08 -6.49
N LEU A 112 -2.14 -1.83 -7.33
CA LEU A 112 -3.19 -2.81 -7.59
C LEU A 112 -2.61 -4.10 -8.15
N LEU A 113 -1.77 -4.02 -9.19
CA LEU A 113 -1.15 -5.19 -9.82
C LEU A 113 -0.29 -5.99 -8.83
N PHE A 114 0.44 -5.30 -7.97
CA PHE A 114 1.23 -5.96 -6.92
C PHE A 114 0.34 -6.66 -5.89
N THR A 115 -0.68 -5.98 -5.37
CA THR A 115 -1.52 -6.52 -4.30
C THR A 115 -2.43 -7.66 -4.77
N LEU A 116 -2.81 -7.69 -6.06
CA LEU A 116 -3.56 -8.79 -6.64
C LEU A 116 -2.82 -10.14 -6.58
N ASN A 117 -1.50 -10.11 -6.63
CA ASN A 117 -0.66 -11.32 -6.62
C ASN A 117 0.10 -11.53 -5.30
N SER A 118 0.03 -10.56 -4.39
CA SER A 118 0.68 -10.64 -3.08
C SER A 118 -0.27 -11.22 -2.03
N SER A 119 0.31 -11.73 -0.94
CA SER A 119 -0.48 -12.22 0.21
C SER A 119 -1.36 -11.12 0.81
N ALA A 120 -2.47 -11.50 1.42
CA ALA A 120 -3.40 -10.57 2.06
C ALA A 120 -2.71 -9.75 3.18
N ILE A 121 -1.76 -10.33 3.91
CA ILE A 121 -0.97 -9.63 4.93
C ILE A 121 -0.18 -8.45 4.35
N PHE A 122 0.34 -8.59 3.13
CA PHE A 122 1.04 -7.51 2.45
C PHE A 122 0.09 -6.35 2.11
N SER A 123 -1.12 -6.66 1.65
CA SER A 123 -2.16 -5.64 1.40
C SER A 123 -2.57 -4.93 2.69
N ILE A 124 -2.74 -5.66 3.80
CA ILE A 124 -3.02 -5.10 5.13
C ILE A 124 -1.89 -4.17 5.57
N TYR A 125 -0.63 -4.58 5.40
CA TYR A 125 0.53 -3.75 5.72
C TYR A 125 0.51 -2.42 4.94
N ILE A 126 0.24 -2.45 3.64
CA ILE A 126 0.16 -1.23 2.81
C ILE A 126 -0.97 -0.33 3.29
N ILE A 127 -2.14 -0.89 3.62
CA ILE A 127 -3.29 -0.13 4.13
C ILE A 127 -2.91 0.60 5.43
N VAL A 128 -2.36 -0.12 6.40
CA VAL A 128 -1.97 0.45 7.69
C VAL A 128 -0.91 1.54 7.51
N ASN A 129 0.12 1.26 6.72
CA ASN A 129 1.19 2.23 6.43
C ASN A 129 0.65 3.49 5.72
N SER A 130 -0.25 3.33 4.76
CA SER A 130 -0.87 4.44 4.04
C SER A 130 -1.77 5.28 4.96
N ILE A 131 -2.53 4.67 5.86
CA ILE A 131 -3.34 5.38 6.85
C ILE A 131 -2.44 6.17 7.80
N MET A 132 -1.40 5.55 8.33
CA MET A 132 -0.44 6.22 9.23
C MET A 132 0.22 7.41 8.54
N SER A 133 0.69 7.24 7.31
CA SER A 133 1.29 8.33 6.52
C SER A 133 0.28 9.45 6.25
N THR A 134 -0.98 9.12 5.95
CA THR A 134 -2.04 10.09 5.69
C THR A 134 -2.37 10.94 6.92
N ILE A 135 -2.26 10.37 8.10
CA ILE A 135 -2.49 11.07 9.38
C ILE A 135 -1.26 11.88 9.78
N LEU A 136 -0.07 11.28 9.72
CA LEU A 136 1.15 11.92 10.21
C LEU A 136 1.62 13.08 9.33
N SER A 137 1.51 12.96 8.00
CA SER A 137 1.93 14.01 7.07
C SER A 137 1.32 15.39 7.35
N PRO A 138 -0.02 15.54 7.48
CA PRO A 138 -0.62 16.83 7.80
C PRO A 138 -0.22 17.34 9.18
N ILE A 139 -0.10 16.47 10.17
CA ILE A 139 0.31 16.85 11.53
C ILE A 139 1.71 17.45 11.51
N ILE A 140 2.66 16.76 10.86
CA ILE A 140 4.04 17.24 10.72
C ILE A 140 4.08 18.57 9.97
N THR A 141 3.35 18.70 8.86
CA THR A 141 3.28 19.93 8.07
C THR A 141 2.75 21.11 8.90
N ILE A 142 1.69 20.91 9.69
CA ILE A 142 1.13 21.95 10.56
C ILE A 142 2.14 22.35 11.64
N ILE A 143 2.84 21.38 12.24
CA ILE A 143 3.86 21.66 13.26
C ILE A 143 5.03 22.43 12.66
N CYS A 144 5.54 22.00 11.49
CA CYS A 144 6.64 22.69 10.80
C CYS A 144 6.28 24.13 10.45
N ASN A 145 5.12 24.36 9.87
CA ASN A 145 4.65 25.71 9.52
C ASN A 145 4.52 26.60 10.76
N LYS A 146 4.01 26.09 11.89
CA LYS A 146 3.96 26.85 13.15
C LYS A 146 5.33 27.22 13.70
N ILE A 147 6.31 26.34 13.54
CA ILE A 147 7.68 26.59 13.98
C ILE A 147 8.33 27.66 13.09
N GLU A 148 8.10 27.57 11.79
CA GLU A 148 8.62 28.51 10.79
C GLU A 148 8.06 29.92 11.02
N ASP A 149 6.73 30.06 11.16
CA ASP A 149 6.07 31.32 11.52
C ASP A 149 6.64 31.96 12.81
N LYS A 150 6.92 31.13 13.82
CA LYS A 150 7.53 31.61 15.07
C LYS A 150 8.95 32.11 14.87
N ARG A 151 9.74 31.44 14.01
CA ARG A 151 11.11 31.84 13.68
C ARG A 151 11.10 33.16 12.91
N GLU A 152 10.27 33.28 11.89
CA GLU A 152 10.14 34.50 11.10
C GLU A 152 9.76 35.70 11.97
N ARG A 153 8.74 35.54 12.85
CA ARG A 153 8.34 36.60 13.79
C ARG A 153 9.49 37.07 14.68
N LYS A 154 10.27 36.13 15.23
CA LYS A 154 11.44 36.44 16.05
C LYS A 154 12.53 37.20 15.25
N THR A 155 12.77 36.77 14.02
CA THR A 155 13.76 37.41 13.15
C THR A 155 13.35 38.85 12.79
N VAL A 156 12.07 39.06 12.49
CA VAL A 156 11.49 40.39 12.21
C VAL A 156 11.55 41.28 13.47
N GLU A 157 11.29 40.71 14.66
CA GLU A 157 11.34 41.47 15.92
C GLU A 157 12.77 41.91 16.28
N ILE A 158 13.76 41.05 16.03
CA ILE A 158 15.18 41.37 16.23
C ILE A 158 15.67 42.41 15.21
N ALA A 159 15.15 42.38 13.98
CA ALA A 159 15.53 43.27 12.92
C ALA A 159 14.90 44.68 13.05
N LYS A 160 13.94 44.90 13.98
CA LYS A 160 13.38 46.24 14.19
C LYS A 160 14.42 47.18 14.82
N PRO A 161 14.60 48.40 14.26
CA PRO A 161 15.49 49.39 14.85
C PRO A 161 15.06 49.78 16.25
N ASP A 162 16.03 50.15 17.09
CA ASP A 162 15.81 50.43 18.53
C ASP A 162 14.80 51.55 18.80
N TYR A 163 14.64 52.51 17.84
CA TYR A 163 13.64 53.59 17.96
C TYR A 163 12.21 53.14 17.65
N MET A 164 11.98 51.87 17.26
CA MET A 164 10.65 51.28 17.05
C MET A 164 10.31 50.23 18.08
N ARG A 165 11.18 50.00 19.07
CA ARG A 165 10.90 49.18 20.25
C ARG A 165 10.36 50.07 21.37
#